data_354a82bd46a9c7f52d8969f2f4ec0203
#
_entry.id   354a82bd46a9c7f52d8969f2f4ec0203
#
_cell.length_a   1.000
_cell.length_b   1.000
_cell.length_c   1.000
_cell.angle_alpha   90.00
_cell.angle_beta   90.00
_cell.angle_gamma   90.00
#
_symmetry.space_group_name_H-M   'P 1'
#
loop_
_entity.id
_entity.type
_entity.pdbx_description
1 polymer ?
#
loop_
_entity_poly.entity_id
_entity_poly.type
_entity_poly.pdbx_seq_one_letter_code
_entity_poly.pdbx_strand_id
1 'polypeptide(L)'
;MGRRTWIDSDIWYETRKLTDEELKLYLHLLVNENGNIAGYYKLNLRYLCVDMGMDEDAVLRLLKKPNKYWVYDEETEQVLLPKYTKYNTVKGTPQIKKLNAELSKLTPCKLHKAFLENWKAINGIGSEVLLNNWFITLCE
;
A
#
# COMPACT_ATOMS: atom_id res chain seq x y z
N MET A 1 3.20 18.03 -8.97
CA MET A 1 1.85 17.49 -9.24
C MET A 1 1.73 16.10 -8.68
N GLY A 2 0.68 15.84 -7.92
CA GLY A 2 0.43 14.54 -7.36
C GLY A 2 -0.09 13.56 -8.40
N ARG A 3 0.00 12.28 -8.09
CA ARG A 3 -0.65 11.23 -8.88
C ARG A 3 -2.16 11.20 -8.56
N ARG A 4 -2.92 10.60 -9.44
CA ARG A 4 -4.34 10.37 -9.22
C ARG A 4 -4.55 8.98 -8.63
N THR A 5 -5.45 8.87 -7.67
CA THR A 5 -5.87 7.61 -7.07
C THR A 5 -7.36 7.43 -7.28
N TRP A 6 -7.75 6.27 -7.84
CA TRP A 6 -9.15 5.91 -7.99
C TRP A 6 -9.66 5.31 -6.69
N ILE A 7 -10.77 5.85 -6.19
CA ILE A 7 -11.44 5.34 -5.00
C ILE A 7 -12.84 4.93 -5.43
N ASP A 8 -13.19 3.67 -5.17
CA ASP A 8 -14.51 3.15 -5.51
C ASP A 8 -15.57 3.78 -4.60
N SER A 9 -16.75 4.07 -5.16
CA SER A 9 -17.85 4.63 -4.39
C SER A 9 -18.34 3.69 -3.28
N ASP A 10 -18.06 2.39 -3.40
CA ASP A 10 -18.39 1.41 -2.38
C ASP A 10 -17.54 1.53 -1.13
N ILE A 11 -16.54 2.43 -1.12
CA ILE A 11 -15.65 2.62 0.03
C ILE A 11 -16.45 2.87 1.32
N TRP A 12 -17.54 3.63 1.22
CA TRP A 12 -18.36 3.94 2.40
C TRP A 12 -19.01 2.69 2.98
N TYR A 13 -19.46 1.79 2.12
CA TYR A 13 -20.03 0.53 2.53
C TYR A 13 -18.97 -0.40 3.11
N GLU A 14 -17.85 -0.54 2.41
CA GLU A 14 -16.77 -1.44 2.80
C GLU A 14 -16.11 -1.04 4.11
N THR A 15 -16.04 0.28 4.40
CA THR A 15 -15.32 0.79 5.57
C THR A 15 -16.24 1.10 6.75
N ARG A 16 -17.50 0.67 6.74
CA ARG A 16 -18.47 0.95 7.82
C ARG A 16 -17.99 0.50 9.19
N LYS A 17 -17.15 -0.52 9.26
CA LYS A 17 -16.65 -1.06 10.53
C LYS A 17 -15.44 -0.29 11.06
N LEU A 18 -14.89 0.62 10.28
CA LEU A 18 -13.79 1.46 10.72
C LEU A 18 -14.31 2.63 11.56
N THR A 19 -13.53 3.03 12.56
CA THR A 19 -13.80 4.27 13.28
C THR A 19 -13.51 5.47 12.38
N ASP A 20 -13.96 6.65 12.78
CA ASP A 20 -13.69 7.87 12.02
C ASP A 20 -12.19 8.11 11.87
N GLU A 21 -11.40 7.88 12.91
CA GLU A 21 -9.95 8.02 12.87
C GLU A 21 -9.31 6.99 11.94
N GLU A 22 -9.78 5.76 11.98
CA GLU A 22 -9.30 4.70 11.09
C GLU A 22 -9.61 5.00 9.63
N LEU A 23 -10.82 5.47 9.35
CA LEU A 23 -11.20 5.86 8.00
C LEU A 23 -10.36 7.03 7.51
N LYS A 24 -10.14 8.03 8.35
CA LYS A 24 -9.30 9.17 8.04
C LYS A 24 -7.89 8.71 7.69
N LEU A 25 -7.33 7.79 8.49
CA LEU A 25 -6.01 7.21 8.22
C LEU A 25 -6.00 6.51 6.86
N TYR A 26 -7.00 5.67 6.59
CA TYR A 26 -7.07 4.94 5.33
C TYR A 26 -7.08 5.88 4.13
N LEU A 27 -7.89 6.95 4.19
CA LEU A 27 -7.93 7.94 3.12
C LEU A 27 -6.58 8.63 2.93
N HIS A 28 -5.89 8.98 4.03
CA HIS A 28 -4.55 9.55 3.95
C HIS A 28 -3.53 8.59 3.33
N LEU A 29 -3.66 7.29 3.61
CA LEU A 29 -2.77 6.30 3.02
C LEU A 29 -3.04 6.11 1.51
N LEU A 30 -4.32 6.16 1.11
CA LEU A 30 -4.69 6.02 -0.31
C LEU A 30 -4.16 7.16 -1.17
N VAL A 31 -4.16 8.39 -0.65
CA VAL A 31 -3.77 9.58 -1.41
C VAL A 31 -2.48 10.21 -0.90
N ASN A 32 -1.67 9.45 -0.17
CA ASN A 32 -0.43 9.95 0.42
C ASN A 32 0.55 10.44 -0.66
N GLU A 33 1.25 11.55 -0.36
CA GLU A 33 2.24 12.10 -1.30
C GLU A 33 3.41 11.14 -1.56
N ASN A 34 3.73 10.26 -0.60
CA ASN A 34 4.76 9.24 -0.75
C ASN A 34 4.24 7.97 -1.40
N GLY A 35 2.94 7.91 -1.70
CA GLY A 35 2.33 6.76 -2.32
C GLY A 35 2.81 6.54 -3.75
N ASN A 36 2.61 5.33 -4.24
CA ASN A 36 3.08 4.93 -5.56
C ASN A 36 2.05 4.07 -6.29
N ILE A 37 2.40 3.63 -7.50
CA ILE A 37 1.51 2.82 -8.33
C ILE A 37 1.23 1.43 -7.72
N ALA A 38 2.14 0.94 -6.87
CA ALA A 38 1.99 -0.38 -6.24
C ALA A 38 1.03 -0.37 -5.06
N GLY A 39 0.79 0.79 -4.45
CA GLY A 39 0.10 0.84 -3.16
C GLY A 39 0.94 0.21 -2.04
N TYR A 40 2.25 0.19 -2.21
CA TYR A 40 3.21 -0.36 -1.26
C TYR A 40 4.42 0.56 -1.27
N TYR A 41 4.61 1.34 -0.19
CA TYR A 41 5.59 2.41 -0.19
C TYR A 41 6.12 2.72 1.22
N LYS A 42 7.22 3.46 1.26
CA LYS A 42 7.77 3.94 2.52
C LYS A 42 6.98 5.16 2.97
N LEU A 43 6.46 5.10 4.19
CA LEU A 43 5.62 6.13 4.77
C LEU A 43 6.45 7.12 5.57
N ASN A 44 6.20 8.42 5.40
CA ASN A 44 6.78 9.42 6.30
C ASN A 44 5.85 9.61 7.48
N LEU A 45 6.16 8.94 8.58
CA LEU A 45 5.31 8.94 9.77
C LEU A 45 5.11 10.34 10.34
N ARG A 46 6.17 11.15 10.36
CA ARG A 46 6.10 12.52 10.91
C ARG A 46 5.08 13.37 10.15
N TYR A 47 5.13 13.33 8.81
CA TYR A 47 4.17 14.09 8.00
C TYR A 47 2.75 13.55 8.17
N LEU A 48 2.61 12.25 8.27
CA LEU A 48 1.29 11.64 8.50
C LEU A 48 0.70 12.11 9.83
N CYS A 49 1.50 12.19 10.88
CA CYS A 49 1.04 12.69 12.18
C CYS A 49 0.54 14.13 12.10
N VAL A 50 1.27 14.98 11.37
CA VAL A 50 0.84 16.38 11.16
C VAL A 50 -0.50 16.42 10.42
N ASP A 51 -0.62 15.65 9.33
CA ASP A 51 -1.83 15.62 8.52
C ASP A 51 -3.03 15.07 9.29
N MET A 52 -2.79 14.09 10.16
CA MET A 52 -3.84 13.50 11.00
C MET A 52 -4.19 14.36 12.21
N GLY A 53 -3.31 15.28 12.60
CA GLY A 53 -3.49 16.06 13.81
C GLY A 53 -3.39 15.21 15.08
N MET A 54 -2.55 14.18 15.05
CA MET A 54 -2.40 13.22 16.15
C MET A 54 -0.93 13.01 16.47
N ASP A 55 -0.63 12.61 17.71
CA ASP A 55 0.74 12.29 18.08
C ASP A 55 1.19 10.95 17.50
N GLU A 56 2.51 10.72 17.54
CA GLU A 56 3.11 9.53 16.92
C GLU A 56 2.60 8.23 17.53
N ASP A 57 2.46 8.17 18.86
CA ASP A 57 1.99 6.96 19.53
C ASP A 57 0.56 6.60 19.09
N ALA A 58 -0.30 7.60 18.96
CA ALA A 58 -1.68 7.40 18.53
C ALA A 58 -1.74 6.91 17.09
N VAL A 59 -0.95 7.51 16.19
CA VAL A 59 -0.91 7.11 14.78
C VAL A 59 -0.33 5.71 14.63
N LEU A 60 0.75 5.40 15.35
CA LEU A 60 1.34 4.05 15.31
C LEU A 60 0.36 2.99 15.80
N ARG A 61 -0.42 3.28 16.82
CA ARG A 61 -1.44 2.35 17.30
C ARG A 61 -2.45 2.01 16.20
N LEU A 62 -2.90 3.03 15.46
CA LEU A 62 -3.81 2.82 14.34
C LEU A 62 -3.14 2.03 13.22
N LEU A 63 -1.91 2.39 12.85
CA LEU A 63 -1.17 1.72 11.78
C LEU A 63 -0.93 0.25 12.08
N LYS A 64 -0.64 -0.09 13.33
CA LYS A 64 -0.30 -1.45 13.75
C LYS A 64 -1.54 -2.32 14.02
N LYS A 65 -2.73 -1.74 14.00
CA LYS A 65 -3.97 -2.48 14.26
C LYS A 65 -4.25 -3.46 13.10
N PRO A 66 -4.47 -4.75 13.39
CA PRO A 66 -4.78 -5.72 12.34
C PRO A 66 -6.07 -5.36 11.61
N ASN A 67 -6.03 -5.31 10.28
CA ASN A 67 -7.19 -5.06 9.45
C ASN A 67 -6.88 -5.47 8.00
N LYS A 68 -7.90 -5.40 7.13
CA LYS A 68 -7.76 -5.80 5.73
C LYS A 68 -7.44 -4.65 4.77
N TYR A 69 -7.34 -3.42 5.27
CA TYR A 69 -7.15 -2.23 4.43
C TYR A 69 -5.70 -1.79 4.33
N TRP A 70 -4.91 -2.00 5.37
CA TRP A 70 -3.49 -1.68 5.36
C TRP A 70 -2.71 -2.63 6.27
N VAL A 71 -1.44 -2.81 5.95
CA VAL A 71 -0.47 -3.52 6.79
C VAL A 71 0.78 -2.67 6.89
N TYR A 72 1.25 -2.43 8.09
CA TYR A 72 2.41 -1.56 8.34
C TYR A 72 3.57 -2.36 8.92
N ASP A 73 4.77 -2.13 8.42
CA ASP A 73 6.00 -2.69 8.96
C ASP A 73 6.80 -1.57 9.61
N GLU A 74 6.87 -1.62 10.94
CA GLU A 74 7.49 -0.56 11.73
C GLU A 74 8.99 -0.45 11.50
N GLU A 75 9.69 -1.58 11.31
CA GLU A 75 11.13 -1.59 11.13
C GLU A 75 11.56 -0.86 9.85
N THR A 76 10.86 -1.07 8.77
CA THR A 76 11.18 -0.44 7.49
C THR A 76 10.35 0.80 7.22
N GLU A 77 9.37 1.10 8.06
CA GLU A 77 8.42 2.21 7.89
C GLU A 77 7.68 2.11 6.55
N GLN A 78 7.40 0.90 6.11
CA GLN A 78 6.70 0.64 4.85
C GLN A 78 5.27 0.22 5.12
N VAL A 79 4.35 0.64 4.23
CA VAL A 79 2.94 0.31 4.32
C VAL A 79 2.48 -0.32 3.01
N LEU A 80 1.68 -1.37 3.14
CA LEU A 80 1.04 -2.04 2.01
C LEU A 80 -0.46 -1.82 2.10
N LEU A 81 -1.06 -1.41 0.98
CA LEU A 81 -2.51 -1.28 0.82
C LEU A 81 -3.00 -2.42 -0.07
N PRO A 82 -3.50 -3.53 0.50
CA PRO A 82 -3.80 -4.74 -0.28
C PRO A 82 -4.82 -4.54 -1.40
N LYS A 83 -5.75 -3.59 -1.25
CA LYS A 83 -6.78 -3.35 -2.26
C LYS A 83 -6.40 -2.31 -3.30
N TYR A 84 -5.23 -1.67 -3.16
CA TYR A 84 -4.85 -0.53 -4.01
C TYR A 84 -4.83 -0.90 -5.49
N THR A 85 -4.11 -1.96 -5.87
CA THR A 85 -3.98 -2.35 -7.28
C THR A 85 -5.23 -3.00 -7.85
N LYS A 86 -6.19 -3.37 -6.99
CA LYS A 86 -7.50 -3.84 -7.45
C LYS A 86 -8.29 -2.69 -8.10
N TYR A 87 -8.27 -1.50 -7.49
CA TYR A 87 -9.01 -0.34 -7.99
C TYR A 87 -8.13 0.56 -8.88
N ASN A 88 -6.82 0.54 -8.66
CA ASN A 88 -5.84 1.30 -9.44
C ASN A 88 -5.00 0.31 -10.24
N THR A 89 -5.61 -0.28 -11.26
CA THR A 89 -5.03 -1.39 -12.01
C THR A 89 -3.75 -0.96 -12.74
N VAL A 90 -2.71 -1.79 -12.63
CA VAL A 90 -1.46 -1.61 -13.35
C VAL A 90 -1.59 -2.29 -14.69
N LYS A 91 -1.52 -1.52 -15.78
CA LYS A 91 -1.71 -2.03 -17.15
C LYS A 91 -0.62 -1.56 -18.08
N GLY A 92 -0.19 -2.47 -18.96
CA GLY A 92 0.77 -2.14 -20.01
C GLY A 92 2.21 -2.07 -19.57
N THR A 93 3.11 -2.18 -20.55
CA THR A 93 4.55 -2.25 -20.31
C THR A 93 5.11 -1.03 -19.55
N PRO A 94 4.74 0.21 -19.87
CA PRO A 94 5.27 1.37 -19.12
C PRO A 94 4.90 1.35 -17.64
N GLN A 95 3.67 0.96 -17.31
CA GLN A 95 3.23 0.89 -15.92
C GLN A 95 3.89 -0.27 -15.17
N ILE A 96 4.09 -1.40 -15.81
CA ILE A 96 4.81 -2.54 -15.22
C ILE A 96 6.27 -2.15 -14.93
N LYS A 97 6.92 -1.44 -15.84
CA LYS A 97 8.27 -0.93 -15.60
C LYS A 97 8.32 0.01 -14.41
N LYS A 98 7.36 0.91 -14.31
CA LYS A 98 7.25 1.84 -13.19
C LYS A 98 7.04 1.09 -11.87
N LEU A 99 6.14 0.11 -11.88
CA LEU A 99 5.88 -0.74 -10.72
C LEU A 99 7.16 -1.41 -10.22
N ASN A 100 7.89 -2.06 -11.13
CA ASN A 100 9.14 -2.73 -10.78
C ASN A 100 10.19 -1.76 -10.25
N ALA A 101 10.29 -0.57 -10.84
CA ALA A 101 11.21 0.46 -10.38
C ALA A 101 10.87 0.93 -8.96
N GLU A 102 9.59 1.11 -8.66
CA GLU A 102 9.15 1.51 -7.32
C GLU A 102 9.39 0.41 -6.29
N LEU A 103 9.10 -0.86 -6.64
CA LEU A 103 9.37 -1.98 -5.75
C LEU A 103 10.88 -2.12 -5.43
N SER A 104 11.74 -1.78 -6.39
CA SER A 104 13.20 -1.87 -6.21
C SER A 104 13.75 -0.88 -5.18
N LYS A 105 13.00 0.18 -4.89
CA LYS A 105 13.41 1.20 -3.91
C LYS A 105 13.07 0.82 -2.48
N LEU A 106 12.27 -0.21 -2.29
CA LEU A 106 11.80 -0.60 -0.97
C LEU A 106 12.82 -1.48 -0.26
N THR A 107 12.84 -1.37 1.06
CA THR A 107 13.67 -2.24 1.91
C THR A 107 12.99 -3.60 2.05
N PRO A 108 13.70 -4.71 1.79
CA PRO A 108 13.10 -6.04 1.94
C PRO A 108 12.54 -6.28 3.34
N CYS A 109 11.32 -6.79 3.40
CA CYS A 109 10.64 -7.13 4.65
C CYS A 109 9.48 -8.10 4.36
N LYS A 110 8.80 -8.54 5.41
CA LYS A 110 7.66 -9.46 5.28
C LYS A 110 6.57 -8.99 4.32
N LEU A 111 6.44 -7.68 4.13
CA LEU A 111 5.41 -7.11 3.25
C LEU A 111 5.69 -7.41 1.77
N HIS A 112 6.92 -7.72 1.39
CA HIS A 112 7.24 -8.13 0.01
C HIS A 112 6.47 -9.39 -0.37
N LYS A 113 6.50 -10.40 0.50
CA LYS A 113 5.74 -11.63 0.27
C LYS A 113 4.24 -11.39 0.25
N ALA A 114 3.76 -10.57 1.17
CA ALA A 114 2.35 -10.19 1.22
C ALA A 114 1.92 -9.47 -0.06
N PHE A 115 2.76 -8.57 -0.59
CA PHE A 115 2.50 -7.92 -1.87
C PHE A 115 2.43 -8.91 -3.01
N LEU A 116 3.37 -9.85 -3.09
CA LEU A 116 3.38 -10.86 -4.15
C LEU A 116 2.12 -11.72 -4.12
N GLU A 117 1.73 -12.20 -2.95
CA GLU A 117 0.52 -13.02 -2.80
C GLU A 117 -0.72 -12.22 -3.21
N ASN A 118 -0.79 -10.97 -2.81
CA ASN A 118 -1.88 -10.07 -3.17
C ASN A 118 -1.92 -9.80 -4.68
N TRP A 119 -0.75 -9.58 -5.30
CA TRP A 119 -0.62 -9.40 -6.74
C TRP A 119 -1.18 -10.59 -7.51
N LYS A 120 -0.81 -11.80 -7.10
CA LYS A 120 -1.30 -13.02 -7.74
C LYS A 120 -2.81 -13.20 -7.55
N ALA A 121 -3.34 -12.83 -6.37
CA ALA A 121 -4.76 -12.93 -6.10
C ALA A 121 -5.57 -11.97 -7.00
N ILE A 122 -5.06 -10.78 -7.26
CA ILE A 122 -5.74 -9.78 -8.08
C ILE A 122 -5.58 -10.06 -9.57
N ASN A 123 -4.38 -10.45 -10.01
CA ASN A 123 -4.02 -10.54 -11.44
C ASN A 123 -3.99 -11.97 -11.99
N GLY A 124 -4.18 -12.97 -11.12
CA GLY A 124 -4.29 -14.37 -11.53
C GLY A 124 -2.99 -15.16 -11.47
N ILE A 125 -3.12 -16.46 -11.64
CA ILE A 125 -2.00 -17.41 -11.64
C ILE A 125 -1.06 -17.09 -12.80
N GLY A 126 0.25 -17.03 -12.52
CA GLY A 126 1.26 -16.73 -13.53
C GLY A 126 1.56 -15.24 -13.68
N SER A 127 0.78 -14.36 -13.04
CA SER A 127 0.99 -12.91 -13.15
C SER A 127 2.31 -12.44 -12.53
N GLU A 128 2.93 -13.27 -11.67
CA GLU A 128 4.21 -12.95 -11.05
C GLU A 128 5.35 -12.80 -12.06
N VAL A 129 5.20 -13.34 -13.26
CA VAL A 129 6.22 -13.17 -14.32
C VAL A 129 6.40 -11.72 -14.75
N LEU A 130 5.41 -10.87 -14.45
CA LEU A 130 5.50 -9.44 -14.75
C LEU A 130 6.40 -8.70 -13.77
N LEU A 131 6.70 -9.31 -12.63
CA LEU A 131 7.56 -8.73 -11.60
C LEU A 131 9.01 -9.17 -11.81
N ASN A 132 9.96 -8.34 -11.34
CA ASN A 132 11.38 -8.66 -11.46
C ASN A 132 11.74 -9.93 -10.69
N ASN A 133 12.64 -10.74 -11.27
CA ASN A 133 13.07 -11.99 -10.64
C ASN A 133 13.68 -11.78 -9.25
N TRP A 134 14.47 -10.72 -9.06
CA TRP A 134 15.08 -10.47 -7.75
C TRP A 134 14.00 -10.23 -6.68
N PHE A 135 12.88 -9.57 -7.05
CA PHE A 135 11.77 -9.36 -6.13
C PHE A 135 11.12 -10.70 -5.76
N ILE A 136 10.87 -11.55 -6.75
CA ILE A 136 10.30 -12.89 -6.53
C ILE A 136 11.21 -13.70 -5.60
N THR A 137 12.52 -13.63 -5.82
CA THR A 137 13.51 -14.36 -4.99
C THR A 137 13.46 -13.88 -3.53
N LEU A 138 13.31 -12.58 -3.31
CA LEU A 138 13.20 -12.03 -1.95
C LEU A 138 11.94 -12.52 -1.23
N CYS A 139 10.88 -12.87 -1.96
CA CYS A 139 9.63 -13.34 -1.37
C CYS A 139 9.66 -14.83 -0.97
N GLU A 140 10.66 -15.57 -1.44
CA GLU A 140 10.83 -16.99 -1.09
C GLU A 140 11.49 -17.18 0.31
#